data_d26c6b03a6f8d0f5f8ef084429dfb27f
#
_entry.id   d26c6b03a6f8d0f5f8ef084429dfb27f
#
_cell.length_a   1.000
_cell.length_b   1.000
_cell.length_c   1.000
_cell.angle_alpha   90.00
_cell.angle_beta   90.00
_cell.angle_gamma   90.00
#
_symmetry.space_group_name_H-M   'P 1'
#
loop_
_entity.id
_entity.type
_entity.pdbx_description
1 polymer ?
#
loop_
_entity_poly.entity_id
_entity_poly.type
_entity_poly.pdbx_seq_one_letter_code
_entity_poly.pdbx_strand_id
1 'polypeptide(L)'
;MFAEKMVELGSRRSTIREIFEYGKKRAAVVGRENIFDFSIGNPNVPAPQAVTDEIVRLAQTEDAAMLHGYTSAQGDAGVRERIAEAINQAHGTSFQGDNLYMTVGAAASLCICFKAIAEAGDEFITFAPFFPEYKVFVEGTGAKLFVVPADIEHFQINFEEFEKMLNPHTKGIIVNSPNNPSGVVYSEETILRLTTILKEKSAQYGHPIYLIADEPYREIAYDGVKVPYLTKYYDNTFVCYSYSKSLSLPGERIGYIVVPDEMEESKKAYAAVCGAGRVLGYVCAPAMFQRVAAACTGMTSDISVYRKNRDLLYDALTEMGYFCVKPQGAFYLFPRALEADANAFCEKAKQFDLLLVPGDDFGCPGHVRISYCVQTEMIERSLGAFKKLAELYK
;
A
#
# COMPACT_ATOMS: atom_id res chain seq x y z
N MET A 1 -5.95 32.25 -13.64
CA MET A 1 -5.70 31.99 -12.21
C MET A 1 -5.87 30.49 -12.00
N PHE A 2 -4.90 29.82 -11.42
CA PHE A 2 -4.94 28.37 -11.16
C PHE A 2 -5.30 28.12 -9.69
N ALA A 3 -5.75 26.89 -9.36
CA ALA A 3 -5.97 26.49 -7.98
C ALA A 3 -4.61 26.38 -7.27
N GLU A 4 -4.31 27.24 -6.32
CA GLU A 4 -3.00 27.37 -5.66
C GLU A 4 -2.54 26.05 -5.04
N LYS A 5 -3.46 25.33 -4.36
CA LYS A 5 -3.17 23.99 -3.80
C LYS A 5 -2.71 22.99 -4.85
N MET A 6 -3.23 23.05 -6.09
CA MET A 6 -2.80 22.16 -7.18
C MET A 6 -1.44 22.56 -7.72
N VAL A 7 -1.14 23.85 -7.76
CA VAL A 7 0.21 24.34 -8.13
C VAL A 7 1.23 23.89 -7.10
N GLU A 8 0.92 24.02 -5.80
CA GLU A 8 1.78 23.56 -4.72
C GLU A 8 2.05 22.04 -4.81
N LEU A 9 1.00 21.21 -4.91
CA LEU A 9 1.13 19.76 -5.03
C LEU A 9 1.90 19.34 -6.29
N GLY A 10 1.72 20.03 -7.40
CA GLY A 10 2.42 19.74 -8.65
C GLY A 10 3.87 20.20 -8.66
N SER A 11 4.20 21.24 -7.90
CA SER A 11 5.56 21.80 -7.80
C SER A 11 6.40 21.10 -6.74
N ARG A 12 5.77 20.62 -5.67
CA ARG A 12 6.44 19.89 -4.58
C ARG A 12 6.72 18.46 -5.02
N ARG A 13 7.99 18.11 -5.15
CA ARG A 13 8.38 16.71 -5.36
C ARG A 13 8.32 15.96 -4.03
N SER A 14 7.87 14.69 -4.05
CA SER A 14 8.02 13.84 -2.88
C SER A 14 9.49 13.52 -2.66
N THR A 15 9.90 13.37 -1.40
CA THR A 15 11.27 12.98 -1.02
C THR A 15 11.74 11.72 -1.76
N ILE A 16 10.85 10.73 -1.93
CA ILE A 16 11.14 9.51 -2.70
C ILE A 16 11.53 9.85 -4.15
N ARG A 17 10.80 10.76 -4.79
CA ARG A 17 11.07 11.16 -6.19
C ARG A 17 12.35 11.95 -6.31
N GLU A 18 12.65 12.82 -5.36
CA GLU A 18 13.90 13.59 -5.32
C GLU A 18 15.13 12.67 -5.20
N ILE A 19 15.07 11.68 -4.31
CA ILE A 19 16.12 10.68 -4.11
C ILE A 19 16.32 9.86 -5.39
N PHE A 20 15.24 9.43 -6.03
CA PHE A 20 15.32 8.69 -7.29
C PHE A 20 15.96 9.49 -8.43
N GLU A 21 15.58 10.76 -8.59
CA GLU A 21 16.18 11.65 -9.60
C GLU A 21 17.66 11.93 -9.27
N TYR A 22 18.00 12.07 -7.98
CA TYR A 22 19.40 12.16 -7.55
C TYR A 22 20.17 10.90 -7.97
N GLY A 23 19.62 9.70 -7.70
CA GLY A 23 20.22 8.42 -8.06
C GLY A 23 20.50 8.31 -9.56
N LYS A 24 19.56 8.72 -10.42
CA LYS A 24 19.77 8.74 -11.87
C LYS A 24 20.95 9.65 -12.28
N LYS A 25 21.02 10.85 -11.71
CA LYS A 25 22.12 11.80 -11.99
C LYS A 25 23.46 11.25 -11.49
N ARG A 26 23.48 10.68 -10.29
CA ARG A 26 24.68 10.12 -9.71
C ARG A 26 25.19 8.88 -10.48
N ALA A 27 24.27 8.03 -10.95
CA ALA A 27 24.56 6.86 -11.77
C ALA A 27 25.28 7.22 -13.09
N ALA A 28 24.97 8.39 -13.67
CA ALA A 28 25.65 8.87 -14.86
C ALA A 28 27.15 9.22 -14.61
N VAL A 29 27.53 9.44 -13.35
CA VAL A 29 28.91 9.80 -12.95
C VAL A 29 29.70 8.58 -12.50
N VAL A 30 29.10 7.71 -11.66
CA VAL A 30 29.82 6.61 -11.01
C VAL A 30 29.50 5.24 -11.59
N GLY A 31 28.57 5.15 -12.54
CA GLY A 31 28.02 3.88 -13.04
C GLY A 31 26.81 3.42 -12.23
N ARG A 32 25.81 2.88 -12.92
CA ARG A 32 24.56 2.42 -12.27
C ARG A 32 24.78 1.28 -11.29
N GLU A 33 25.73 0.43 -11.57
CA GLU A 33 26.12 -0.72 -10.72
C GLU A 33 26.67 -0.31 -9.36
N ASN A 34 27.15 0.93 -9.23
CA ASN A 34 27.73 1.47 -7.98
C ASN A 34 26.70 2.25 -7.14
N ILE A 35 25.47 2.37 -7.59
CA ILE A 35 24.39 3.01 -6.83
C ILE A 35 23.53 1.94 -6.16
N PHE A 36 23.34 2.07 -4.86
CA PHE A 36 22.50 1.22 -4.04
C PHE A 36 21.18 1.93 -3.76
N ASP A 37 20.26 1.88 -4.75
CA ASP A 37 18.99 2.59 -4.69
C ASP A 37 17.92 1.73 -4.02
N PHE A 38 17.64 2.03 -2.75
CA PHE A 38 16.59 1.44 -1.94
C PHE A 38 15.36 2.36 -1.78
N SER A 39 15.25 3.41 -2.59
CA SER A 39 14.20 4.43 -2.42
C SER A 39 12.84 4.02 -2.96
N ILE A 40 12.78 3.22 -4.03
CA ILE A 40 11.54 2.90 -4.74
C ILE A 40 11.06 1.48 -4.44
N GLY A 41 9.78 1.35 -4.06
CA GLY A 41 9.08 0.07 -3.90
C GLY A 41 8.51 -0.45 -5.23
N ASN A 42 9.36 -0.64 -6.23
CA ASN A 42 8.95 -1.22 -7.50
C ASN A 42 9.37 -2.70 -7.55
N PRO A 43 8.40 -3.65 -7.68
CA PRO A 43 8.72 -5.07 -7.78
C PRO A 43 9.79 -5.34 -8.84
N ASN A 44 10.83 -6.11 -8.48
CA ASN A 44 11.90 -6.53 -9.38
C ASN A 44 11.83 -8.01 -9.74
N VAL A 45 10.94 -8.75 -9.10
CA VAL A 45 10.63 -10.15 -9.45
C VAL A 45 9.65 -10.14 -10.63
N PRO A 46 9.88 -10.93 -11.68
CA PRO A 46 8.99 -10.96 -12.83
C PRO A 46 7.58 -11.45 -12.44
N ALA A 47 6.58 -11.03 -13.22
CA ALA A 47 5.24 -11.56 -13.12
C ALA A 47 5.25 -13.08 -13.32
N PRO A 48 4.31 -13.85 -12.74
CA PRO A 48 4.13 -15.26 -13.05
C PRO A 48 3.98 -15.49 -14.56
N GLN A 49 4.55 -16.59 -15.09
CA GLN A 49 4.47 -16.92 -16.52
C GLN A 49 3.02 -16.95 -17.03
N ALA A 50 2.08 -17.38 -16.17
CA ALA A 50 0.65 -17.41 -16.47
C ALA A 50 0.09 -16.04 -16.92
N VAL A 51 0.66 -14.92 -16.45
CA VAL A 51 0.27 -13.58 -16.90
C VAL A 51 0.60 -13.39 -18.38
N THR A 52 1.81 -13.76 -18.80
CA THR A 52 2.23 -13.66 -20.20
C THR A 52 1.41 -14.60 -21.07
N ASP A 53 1.20 -15.84 -20.61
CA ASP A 53 0.44 -16.86 -21.35
C ASP A 53 -1.01 -16.40 -21.56
N GLU A 54 -1.64 -15.82 -20.56
CA GLU A 54 -3.00 -15.30 -20.67
C GLU A 54 -3.09 -14.06 -21.59
N ILE A 55 -2.12 -13.14 -21.55
CA ILE A 55 -2.06 -12.02 -22.52
C ILE A 55 -1.99 -12.55 -23.95
N VAL A 56 -1.11 -13.53 -24.21
CA VAL A 56 -0.96 -14.14 -25.53
C VAL A 56 -2.25 -14.86 -25.96
N ARG A 57 -2.85 -15.64 -25.05
CA ARG A 57 -4.12 -16.33 -25.32
C ARG A 57 -5.21 -15.33 -25.70
N LEU A 58 -5.42 -14.31 -24.89
CA LEU A 58 -6.44 -13.28 -25.15
C LEU A 58 -6.21 -12.59 -26.50
N ALA A 59 -4.98 -12.21 -26.81
CA ALA A 59 -4.65 -11.54 -28.07
C ALA A 59 -4.84 -12.42 -29.29
N GLN A 60 -4.75 -13.76 -29.17
CA GLN A 60 -4.89 -14.71 -30.27
C GLN A 60 -6.32 -15.23 -30.43
N THR A 61 -7.11 -15.30 -29.36
CA THR A 61 -8.39 -16.03 -29.37
C THR A 61 -9.61 -15.12 -29.20
N GLU A 62 -9.47 -13.94 -28.64
CA GLU A 62 -10.59 -13.03 -28.42
C GLU A 62 -10.81 -12.12 -29.64
N ASP A 63 -12.07 -11.76 -29.87
CA ASP A 63 -12.36 -10.70 -30.83
C ASP A 63 -11.73 -9.40 -30.42
N ALA A 64 -11.01 -8.72 -31.32
CA ALA A 64 -10.25 -7.52 -30.99
C ALA A 64 -11.15 -6.36 -30.50
N ALA A 65 -12.36 -6.21 -31.03
CA ALA A 65 -13.28 -5.17 -30.59
C ALA A 65 -13.81 -5.46 -29.17
N MET A 66 -14.02 -6.73 -28.83
CA MET A 66 -14.41 -7.15 -27.48
C MET A 66 -13.26 -7.06 -26.49
N LEU A 67 -12.02 -7.38 -26.93
CA LEU A 67 -10.85 -7.33 -26.06
C LEU A 67 -10.46 -5.90 -25.66
N HIS A 68 -10.57 -4.96 -26.59
CA HIS A 68 -10.17 -3.56 -26.41
C HIS A 68 -11.36 -2.61 -26.19
N GLY A 69 -12.60 -3.12 -26.22
CA GLY A 69 -13.80 -2.35 -25.98
C GLY A 69 -13.98 -1.90 -24.52
N TYR A 70 -14.81 -0.90 -24.30
CA TYR A 70 -15.22 -0.52 -22.97
C TYR A 70 -15.95 -1.64 -22.25
N THR A 71 -15.61 -1.92 -21.01
CA THR A 71 -16.44 -2.72 -20.10
C THR A 71 -17.49 -1.83 -19.42
N SER A 72 -18.37 -2.41 -18.59
CA SER A 72 -19.16 -1.62 -17.67
C SER A 72 -18.26 -0.78 -16.77
N ALA A 73 -18.76 0.32 -16.23
CA ALA A 73 -18.00 1.19 -15.35
C ALA A 73 -17.49 0.46 -14.09
N GLN A 74 -18.27 -0.52 -13.62
CA GLN A 74 -17.90 -1.37 -12.48
C GLN A 74 -16.88 -2.44 -12.83
N GLY A 75 -16.61 -2.66 -14.10
CA GLY A 75 -15.79 -3.74 -14.61
C GLY A 75 -16.63 -4.87 -15.23
N ASP A 76 -15.99 -5.75 -15.96
CA ASP A 76 -16.61 -6.94 -16.57
C ASP A 76 -17.26 -7.83 -15.50
N ALA A 77 -18.50 -8.25 -15.71
CA ALA A 77 -19.26 -9.01 -14.72
C ALA A 77 -18.63 -10.39 -14.44
N GLY A 78 -18.17 -11.08 -15.51
CA GLY A 78 -17.52 -12.39 -15.35
C GLY A 78 -16.16 -12.29 -14.65
N VAL A 79 -15.43 -11.19 -14.87
CA VAL A 79 -14.19 -10.90 -14.16
C VAL A 79 -14.46 -10.69 -12.67
N ARG A 80 -15.44 -9.85 -12.33
CA ARG A 80 -15.81 -9.56 -10.94
C ARG A 80 -16.23 -10.82 -10.20
N GLU A 81 -17.03 -11.68 -10.83
CA GLU A 81 -17.46 -12.94 -10.23
C GLU A 81 -16.27 -13.88 -9.94
N ARG A 82 -15.37 -14.09 -10.91
CA ARG A 82 -14.18 -14.91 -10.71
C ARG A 82 -13.26 -14.41 -9.60
N ILE A 83 -13.12 -13.08 -9.47
CA ILE A 83 -12.33 -12.48 -8.38
C ILE A 83 -13.04 -12.70 -7.05
N ALA A 84 -14.38 -12.54 -6.98
CA ALA A 84 -15.16 -12.80 -5.78
C ALA A 84 -15.03 -14.27 -5.32
N GLU A 85 -15.15 -15.23 -6.24
CA GLU A 85 -14.95 -16.66 -5.97
C GLU A 85 -13.55 -16.93 -5.35
N ALA A 86 -12.51 -16.35 -5.93
CA ALA A 86 -11.14 -16.52 -5.44
C ALA A 86 -10.95 -15.92 -4.02
N ILE A 87 -11.52 -14.75 -3.76
CA ILE A 87 -11.51 -14.14 -2.42
C ILE A 87 -12.25 -15.05 -1.44
N ASN A 88 -13.43 -15.54 -1.80
CA ASN A 88 -14.23 -16.45 -0.96
C ASN A 88 -13.46 -17.72 -0.62
N GLN A 89 -12.81 -18.31 -1.59
CA GLN A 89 -11.99 -19.51 -1.39
C GLN A 89 -10.80 -19.24 -0.45
N ALA A 90 -10.13 -18.10 -0.62
CA ALA A 90 -8.94 -17.76 0.17
C ALA A 90 -9.26 -17.36 1.61
N HIS A 91 -10.39 -16.68 1.84
CA HIS A 91 -10.70 -16.04 3.12
C HIS A 91 -11.96 -16.57 3.80
N GLY A 92 -12.75 -17.46 3.15
CA GLY A 92 -13.99 -17.99 3.71
C GLY A 92 -15.07 -16.91 3.84
N THR A 93 -15.19 -16.06 2.84
CA THR A 93 -16.23 -15.03 2.68
C THR A 93 -17.33 -15.50 1.73
N SER A 94 -18.33 -14.66 1.45
CA SER A 94 -19.48 -14.98 0.58
C SER A 94 -19.78 -13.90 -0.46
N PHE A 95 -18.75 -13.20 -0.94
CA PHE A 95 -18.91 -12.13 -1.93
C PHE A 95 -19.38 -12.63 -3.28
N GLN A 96 -20.09 -11.78 -4.00
CA GLN A 96 -20.52 -11.94 -5.38
C GLN A 96 -19.86 -10.88 -6.24
N GLY A 97 -19.95 -11.01 -7.56
CA GLY A 97 -19.41 -10.01 -8.49
C GLY A 97 -19.92 -8.58 -8.22
N ASP A 98 -21.16 -8.45 -7.70
CA ASP A 98 -21.76 -7.17 -7.39
C ASP A 98 -21.24 -6.50 -6.11
N ASN A 99 -20.42 -7.20 -5.33
CA ASN A 99 -19.66 -6.59 -4.23
C ASN A 99 -18.34 -5.92 -4.73
N LEU A 100 -17.93 -6.17 -5.97
CA LEU A 100 -16.65 -5.70 -6.52
C LEU A 100 -16.82 -4.55 -7.51
N TYR A 101 -15.93 -3.58 -7.42
CA TYR A 101 -15.75 -2.48 -8.37
C TYR A 101 -14.30 -2.47 -8.86
N MET A 102 -14.08 -2.71 -10.17
CA MET A 102 -12.75 -2.75 -10.76
C MET A 102 -12.15 -1.34 -10.88
N THR A 103 -10.86 -1.21 -10.56
CA THR A 103 -10.17 0.09 -10.51
C THR A 103 -8.84 0.09 -11.26
N VAL A 104 -8.28 1.27 -11.46
CA VAL A 104 -6.93 1.45 -12.01
C VAL A 104 -5.86 1.39 -10.90
N GLY A 105 -5.97 0.40 -10.01
CA GLY A 105 -5.06 0.12 -8.90
C GLY A 105 -5.47 0.75 -7.57
N ALA A 106 -4.79 0.36 -6.48
CA ALA A 106 -5.16 0.72 -5.11
C ALA A 106 -5.23 2.24 -4.86
N ALA A 107 -4.37 3.06 -5.45
CA ALA A 107 -4.43 4.51 -5.30
C ALA A 107 -5.78 5.07 -5.79
N ALA A 108 -6.28 4.58 -6.94
CA ALA A 108 -7.60 4.95 -7.42
C ALA A 108 -8.70 4.40 -6.53
N SER A 109 -8.57 3.16 -6.02
CA SER A 109 -9.50 2.57 -5.07
C SER A 109 -9.66 3.44 -3.82
N LEU A 110 -8.55 3.88 -3.25
CA LEU A 110 -8.53 4.78 -2.07
C LEU A 110 -9.19 6.12 -2.38
N CYS A 111 -8.81 6.79 -3.49
CA CYS A 111 -9.43 8.06 -3.90
C CYS A 111 -10.94 7.92 -4.10
N ILE A 112 -11.40 6.81 -4.69
CA ILE A 112 -12.83 6.51 -4.89
C ILE A 112 -13.51 6.32 -3.53
N CYS A 113 -12.95 5.50 -2.63
CA CYS A 113 -13.53 5.27 -1.30
C CYS A 113 -13.62 6.57 -0.49
N PHE A 114 -12.55 7.36 -0.42
CA PHE A 114 -12.60 8.64 0.28
C PHE A 114 -13.63 9.58 -0.34
N LYS A 115 -13.69 9.68 -1.68
CA LYS A 115 -14.66 10.53 -2.36
C LYS A 115 -16.11 10.04 -2.18
N ALA A 116 -16.32 8.74 -2.00
CA ALA A 116 -17.64 8.14 -1.81
C ALA A 116 -18.24 8.46 -0.44
N ILE A 117 -17.40 8.60 0.60
CA ILE A 117 -17.90 8.72 1.98
C ILE A 117 -17.59 10.06 2.65
N ALA A 118 -16.61 10.84 2.14
CA ALA A 118 -16.18 12.08 2.77
C ALA A 118 -17.02 13.28 2.37
N GLU A 119 -17.35 14.09 3.36
CA GLU A 119 -17.85 15.45 3.21
C GLU A 119 -16.84 16.47 3.78
N ALA A 120 -17.02 17.73 3.45
CA ALA A 120 -16.14 18.79 3.95
C ALA A 120 -16.25 18.89 5.49
N GLY A 121 -15.10 18.76 6.16
CA GLY A 121 -15.01 18.79 7.62
C GLY A 121 -14.93 17.41 8.28
N ASP A 122 -15.21 16.33 7.56
CA ASP A 122 -14.98 14.97 8.06
C ASP A 122 -13.51 14.72 8.37
N GLU A 123 -13.26 13.80 9.29
CA GLU A 123 -11.93 13.42 9.76
C GLU A 123 -11.64 11.95 9.47
N PHE A 124 -10.45 11.71 8.95
CA PHE A 124 -9.90 10.37 8.77
C PHE A 124 -8.69 10.21 9.68
N ILE A 125 -8.49 9.00 10.17
CA ILE A 125 -7.34 8.66 11.02
C ILE A 125 -6.54 7.55 10.37
N THR A 126 -5.21 7.67 10.42
CA THR A 126 -4.27 6.61 10.06
C THR A 126 -3.21 6.45 11.14
N PHE A 127 -2.43 5.38 11.07
CA PHE A 127 -1.42 5.02 12.07
C PHE A 127 -0.02 5.18 11.48
N ALA A 128 0.83 5.96 12.15
CA ALA A 128 2.23 6.05 11.75
C ALA A 128 2.96 4.71 12.07
N PRO A 129 3.93 4.31 11.21
CA PRO A 129 4.26 4.93 9.95
C PRO A 129 3.24 4.59 8.86
N PHE A 130 2.95 5.53 7.97
CA PHE A 130 1.87 5.44 6.98
C PHE A 130 2.35 5.83 5.58
N PHE A 131 1.59 5.47 4.54
CA PHE A 131 1.87 5.88 3.17
C PHE A 131 1.51 7.36 2.96
N PRO A 132 2.47 8.23 2.61
CA PRO A 132 2.29 9.70 2.61
C PRO A 132 1.15 10.23 1.74
N GLU A 133 0.83 9.51 0.65
CA GLU A 133 -0.21 9.93 -0.28
C GLU A 133 -1.63 9.89 0.33
N TYR A 134 -1.84 9.20 1.47
CA TYR A 134 -3.15 9.23 2.14
C TYR A 134 -3.57 10.66 2.49
N LYS A 135 -2.60 11.50 2.89
CA LYS A 135 -2.87 12.92 3.19
C LYS A 135 -3.40 13.65 1.95
N VAL A 136 -2.74 13.45 0.81
CA VAL A 136 -3.15 14.07 -0.46
C VAL A 136 -4.54 13.59 -0.88
N PHE A 137 -4.80 12.29 -0.77
CA PHE A 137 -6.07 11.70 -1.18
C PHE A 137 -7.25 12.15 -0.29
N VAL A 138 -7.08 12.10 1.02
CA VAL A 138 -8.10 12.53 1.99
C VAL A 138 -8.36 14.04 1.89
N GLU A 139 -7.30 14.87 1.95
CA GLU A 139 -7.45 16.32 1.88
C GLU A 139 -7.97 16.82 0.53
N GLY A 140 -7.78 16.02 -0.53
CA GLY A 140 -8.36 16.26 -1.85
C GLY A 140 -9.89 16.19 -1.88
N THR A 141 -10.53 15.56 -0.89
CA THR A 141 -11.99 15.53 -0.73
C THR A 141 -12.55 16.68 0.07
N GLY A 142 -11.73 17.46 0.76
CA GLY A 142 -12.12 18.49 1.72
C GLY A 142 -12.17 18.01 3.17
N ALA A 143 -11.90 16.72 3.41
CA ALA A 143 -11.73 16.14 4.74
C ALA A 143 -10.32 16.40 5.30
N LYS A 144 -10.07 16.00 6.55
CA LYS A 144 -8.78 16.13 7.23
C LYS A 144 -8.21 14.75 7.56
N LEU A 145 -6.89 14.58 7.44
CA LEU A 145 -6.20 13.39 7.92
C LEU A 145 -5.49 13.66 9.23
N PHE A 146 -5.77 12.83 10.24
CA PHE A 146 -5.06 12.77 11.50
C PHE A 146 -4.20 11.52 11.58
N VAL A 147 -3.05 11.62 12.23
CA VAL A 147 -2.05 10.54 12.29
C VAL A 147 -1.81 10.19 13.75
N VAL A 148 -2.09 8.94 14.11
CA VAL A 148 -1.75 8.39 15.43
C VAL A 148 -0.24 8.17 15.49
N PRO A 149 0.46 8.65 16.52
CA PRO A 149 1.89 8.40 16.70
C PRO A 149 2.24 6.92 16.71
N ALA A 150 3.39 6.57 16.13
CA ALA A 150 3.84 5.19 16.03
C ALA A 150 4.16 4.56 17.39
N ASP A 151 3.82 3.29 17.56
CA ASP A 151 4.52 2.39 18.47
C ASP A 151 5.85 1.98 17.79
N ILE A 152 6.94 2.63 18.16
CA ILE A 152 8.25 2.45 17.49
C ILE A 152 8.97 1.15 17.88
N GLU A 153 8.46 0.41 18.86
CA GLU A 153 9.05 -0.85 19.30
C GLU A 153 8.47 -2.06 18.53
N HIS A 154 7.18 -1.99 18.12
CA HIS A 154 6.50 -3.11 17.47
C HIS A 154 5.78 -2.72 16.18
N PHE A 155 5.56 -1.43 15.94
CA PHE A 155 4.74 -0.88 14.85
C PHE A 155 3.32 -1.49 14.77
N GLN A 156 2.76 -1.87 15.95
CA GLN A 156 1.35 -2.13 16.10
C GLN A 156 0.60 -0.82 16.36
N ILE A 157 -0.73 -0.85 16.49
CA ILE A 157 -1.53 0.35 16.74
C ILE A 157 -1.27 0.86 18.17
N ASN A 158 -0.93 2.14 18.30
CA ASN A 158 -0.89 2.84 19.58
C ASN A 158 -2.31 3.23 19.99
N PHE A 159 -2.99 2.32 20.68
CA PHE A 159 -4.40 2.48 21.03
C PHE A 159 -4.66 3.61 22.01
N GLU A 160 -3.71 3.93 22.90
CA GLU A 160 -3.88 5.02 23.84
C GLU A 160 -4.02 6.38 23.10
N GLU A 161 -3.17 6.63 22.12
CA GLU A 161 -3.24 7.85 21.32
C GLU A 161 -4.39 7.79 20.31
N PHE A 162 -4.72 6.60 19.78
CA PHE A 162 -5.84 6.43 18.87
C PHE A 162 -7.17 6.82 19.51
N GLU A 163 -7.45 6.31 20.72
CA GLU A 163 -8.71 6.58 21.42
C GLU A 163 -8.90 8.07 21.77
N LYS A 164 -7.79 8.81 22.03
CA LYS A 164 -7.82 10.26 22.25
C LYS A 164 -8.20 11.06 21.00
N MET A 165 -7.91 10.55 19.82
CA MET A 165 -8.19 11.23 18.55
C MET A 165 -9.62 11.02 18.03
N LEU A 166 -10.30 9.96 18.50
CA LEU A 166 -11.66 9.64 18.07
C LEU A 166 -12.65 10.70 18.58
N ASN A 167 -13.48 11.20 17.67
CA ASN A 167 -14.51 12.19 17.97
C ASN A 167 -15.70 12.05 16.98
N PRO A 168 -16.84 12.76 17.17
CA PRO A 168 -18.02 12.64 16.32
C PRO A 168 -17.82 13.04 14.84
N HIS A 169 -16.69 13.65 14.46
CA HIS A 169 -16.34 13.96 13.07
C HIS A 169 -15.53 12.84 12.42
N THR A 170 -15.12 11.82 13.19
CA THR A 170 -14.35 10.69 12.68
C THR A 170 -15.20 9.87 11.71
N LYS A 171 -14.86 9.94 10.43
CA LYS A 171 -15.57 9.28 9.34
C LYS A 171 -14.98 7.94 8.95
N GLY A 172 -13.65 7.83 8.99
CA GLY A 172 -12.99 6.60 8.57
C GLY A 172 -11.58 6.42 9.13
N ILE A 173 -11.18 5.17 9.18
CA ILE A 173 -9.85 4.73 9.63
C ILE A 173 -9.16 4.04 8.48
N ILE A 174 -7.91 4.40 8.19
CA ILE A 174 -7.10 3.80 7.14
C ILE A 174 -6.14 2.80 7.75
N VAL A 175 -6.19 1.56 7.28
CA VAL A 175 -5.30 0.47 7.71
C VAL A 175 -4.56 -0.08 6.50
N ASN A 176 -3.23 -0.15 6.60
CA ASN A 176 -2.36 -0.78 5.62
C ASN A 176 -1.57 -1.91 6.29
N SER A 177 -1.91 -3.15 5.98
CA SER A 177 -1.27 -4.36 6.54
C SER A 177 -1.27 -5.50 5.52
N PRO A 178 -0.09 -6.04 5.15
CA PRO A 178 1.28 -5.66 5.57
C PRO A 178 1.62 -4.21 5.24
N ASN A 179 2.34 -3.55 6.13
CA ASN A 179 2.49 -2.10 6.14
C ASN A 179 3.64 -1.60 5.22
N ASN A 180 3.40 -0.51 4.55
CA ASN A 180 4.41 0.35 3.96
C ASN A 180 4.51 1.63 4.81
N PRO A 181 5.62 1.86 5.54
CA PRO A 181 6.99 1.37 5.28
C PRO A 181 7.53 0.29 6.25
N SER A 182 6.81 -0.10 7.30
CA SER A 182 7.39 -0.93 8.37
C SER A 182 7.54 -2.42 8.02
N GLY A 183 6.77 -2.93 7.05
CA GLY A 183 6.70 -4.35 6.74
C GLY A 183 5.99 -5.20 7.81
N VAL A 184 5.43 -4.58 8.84
CA VAL A 184 4.74 -5.27 9.93
C VAL A 184 3.33 -5.67 9.49
N VAL A 185 2.87 -6.82 9.96
CA VAL A 185 1.48 -7.26 9.85
C VAL A 185 0.79 -6.98 11.18
N TYR A 186 -0.36 -6.31 11.14
CA TYR A 186 -1.17 -6.15 12.34
C TYR A 186 -1.71 -7.51 12.80
N SER A 187 -1.50 -7.82 14.09
CA SER A 187 -1.95 -9.07 14.67
C SER A 187 -3.48 -9.16 14.69
N GLU A 188 -4.01 -10.38 14.77
CA GLU A 188 -5.44 -10.59 14.95
C GLU A 188 -5.96 -9.91 16.22
N GLU A 189 -5.19 -9.91 17.30
CA GLU A 189 -5.50 -9.21 18.55
C GLU A 189 -5.61 -7.69 18.33
N THR A 190 -4.66 -7.11 17.59
CA THR A 190 -4.68 -5.68 17.19
C THR A 190 -5.96 -5.36 16.41
N ILE A 191 -6.32 -6.21 15.43
CA ILE A 191 -7.51 -5.99 14.61
C ILE A 191 -8.80 -6.14 15.42
N LEU A 192 -8.90 -7.15 16.29
CA LEU A 192 -10.05 -7.34 17.18
C LEU A 192 -10.25 -6.15 18.10
N ARG A 193 -9.18 -5.63 18.72
CA ARG A 193 -9.26 -4.44 19.56
C ARG A 193 -9.69 -3.21 18.76
N LEU A 194 -9.09 -2.97 17.58
CA LEU A 194 -9.47 -1.87 16.69
C LEU A 194 -10.96 -1.93 16.38
N THR A 195 -11.45 -3.07 15.89
CA THR A 195 -12.84 -3.21 15.44
C THR A 195 -13.85 -3.15 16.58
N THR A 196 -13.47 -3.56 17.79
CA THR A 196 -14.27 -3.38 19.01
C THR A 196 -14.46 -1.89 19.30
N ILE A 197 -13.38 -1.12 19.31
CA ILE A 197 -13.44 0.34 19.50
C ILE A 197 -14.29 1.01 18.42
N LEU A 198 -14.16 0.60 17.15
CA LEU A 198 -14.95 1.17 16.05
C LEU A 198 -16.45 0.90 16.23
N LYS A 199 -16.84 -0.32 16.66
CA LYS A 199 -18.24 -0.66 16.94
C LYS A 199 -18.81 0.20 18.08
N GLU A 200 -18.08 0.33 19.18
CA GLU A 200 -18.48 1.12 20.33
C GLU A 200 -18.61 2.62 19.98
N LYS A 201 -17.63 3.16 19.26
CA LYS A 201 -17.64 4.58 18.87
C LYS A 201 -18.68 4.90 17.81
N SER A 202 -18.90 4.02 16.84
CA SER A 202 -19.99 4.18 15.85
C SER A 202 -21.34 4.24 16.54
N ALA A 203 -21.60 3.35 17.50
CA ALA A 203 -22.83 3.40 18.31
C ALA A 203 -22.94 4.68 19.16
N GLN A 204 -21.83 5.11 19.76
CA GLN A 204 -21.77 6.34 20.57
C GLN A 204 -22.03 7.60 19.73
N TYR A 205 -21.50 7.68 18.51
CA TYR A 205 -21.60 8.86 17.65
C TYR A 205 -22.87 8.86 16.79
N GLY A 206 -23.55 7.70 16.68
CA GLY A 206 -24.79 7.56 15.91
C GLY A 206 -24.60 7.51 14.40
N HIS A 207 -23.39 7.18 13.94
CA HIS A 207 -23.07 6.94 12.53
C HIS A 207 -21.92 5.95 12.41
N PRO A 208 -21.82 5.21 11.28
CA PRO A 208 -20.72 4.28 11.05
C PRO A 208 -19.37 5.02 10.91
N ILE A 209 -18.33 4.46 11.52
CA ILE A 209 -16.93 4.80 11.22
C ILE A 209 -16.44 3.75 10.25
N TYR A 210 -16.12 4.13 9.01
CA TYR A 210 -15.70 3.19 7.99
C TYR A 210 -14.23 2.77 8.16
N LEU A 211 -13.95 1.50 7.93
CA LEU A 211 -12.59 0.97 7.87
C LEU A 211 -12.17 0.87 6.39
N ILE A 212 -11.08 1.53 6.03
CA ILE A 212 -10.51 1.50 4.69
C ILE A 212 -9.25 0.64 4.72
N ALA A 213 -9.35 -0.59 4.21
CA ALA A 213 -8.27 -1.54 4.15
C ALA A 213 -7.46 -1.35 2.86
N ASP A 214 -6.27 -0.77 2.97
CA ASP A 214 -5.32 -0.68 1.85
C ASP A 214 -4.44 -1.92 1.83
N GLU A 215 -4.72 -2.86 0.91
CA GLU A 215 -4.18 -4.22 0.94
C GLU A 215 -3.36 -4.60 -0.32
N PRO A 216 -2.48 -3.76 -0.86
CA PRO A 216 -1.70 -4.13 -2.03
C PRO A 216 -0.61 -5.18 -1.74
N TYR A 217 -0.31 -5.45 -0.47
CA TYR A 217 0.74 -6.38 -0.02
C TYR A 217 0.20 -7.65 0.62
N ARG A 218 -1.12 -7.91 0.60
CA ARG A 218 -1.78 -9.01 1.32
C ARG A 218 -1.07 -10.36 1.14
N GLU A 219 -0.72 -10.72 -0.09
CA GLU A 219 -0.08 -11.99 -0.43
C GLU A 219 1.43 -12.01 -0.14
N ILE A 220 2.04 -10.85 0.09
CA ILE A 220 3.46 -10.76 0.41
C ILE A 220 3.62 -10.82 1.93
N ALA A 221 3.47 -12.01 2.48
CA ALA A 221 3.68 -12.32 3.88
C ALA A 221 4.65 -13.50 4.00
N TYR A 222 5.48 -13.49 5.03
CA TYR A 222 6.59 -14.43 5.19
C TYR A 222 6.35 -15.34 6.38
N ASP A 223 7.07 -16.48 6.40
CA ASP A 223 7.21 -17.36 7.55
C ASP A 223 5.86 -17.87 8.10
N GLY A 224 4.85 -17.99 7.24
CA GLY A 224 3.53 -18.48 7.60
C GLY A 224 2.67 -17.47 8.38
N VAL A 225 3.07 -16.21 8.44
CA VAL A 225 2.26 -15.15 9.07
C VAL A 225 0.94 -14.99 8.33
N LYS A 226 -0.15 -15.03 9.09
CA LYS A 226 -1.50 -14.81 8.55
C LYS A 226 -1.83 -13.33 8.58
N VAL A 227 -2.26 -12.81 7.45
CA VAL A 227 -2.79 -11.44 7.33
C VAL A 227 -4.29 -11.48 7.58
N PRO A 228 -4.81 -10.82 8.64
CA PRO A 228 -6.26 -10.79 8.89
C PRO A 228 -7.01 -10.15 7.73
N TYR A 229 -8.10 -10.77 7.26
CA TYR A 229 -8.98 -10.20 6.24
C TYR A 229 -10.06 -9.37 6.92
N LEU A 230 -9.99 -8.05 6.82
CA LEU A 230 -10.64 -7.11 7.73
C LEU A 230 -12.16 -7.15 7.70
N THR A 231 -12.78 -7.51 6.58
CA THR A 231 -14.25 -7.66 6.48
C THR A 231 -14.81 -8.76 7.39
N LYS A 232 -13.97 -9.71 7.83
CA LYS A 232 -14.38 -10.77 8.79
C LYS A 232 -14.48 -10.27 10.23
N TYR A 233 -13.99 -9.08 10.51
CA TYR A 233 -13.92 -8.48 11.85
C TYR A 233 -14.82 -7.26 12.01
N TYR A 234 -15.07 -6.56 10.89
CA TYR A 234 -15.86 -5.34 10.88
C TYR A 234 -16.61 -5.16 9.56
N ASP A 235 -17.93 -5.05 9.63
CA ASP A 235 -18.83 -5.03 8.48
C ASP A 235 -18.63 -3.76 7.63
N ASN A 236 -18.47 -2.59 8.28
CA ASN A 236 -18.29 -1.30 7.60
C ASN A 236 -16.85 -1.13 7.05
N THR A 237 -16.37 -2.13 6.29
CA THR A 237 -15.02 -2.17 5.73
C THR A 237 -15.03 -2.10 4.21
N PHE A 238 -14.35 -1.11 3.63
CA PHE A 238 -13.94 -1.12 2.22
C PHE A 238 -12.59 -1.78 2.07
N VAL A 239 -12.44 -2.73 1.14
CA VAL A 239 -11.14 -3.30 0.78
C VAL A 239 -10.64 -2.66 -0.50
N CYS A 240 -9.47 -2.05 -0.46
CA CYS A 240 -8.78 -1.45 -1.61
C CYS A 240 -7.59 -2.34 -1.98
N TYR A 241 -7.68 -3.04 -3.10
CA TYR A 241 -6.68 -4.00 -3.54
C TYR A 241 -6.02 -3.62 -4.86
N SER A 242 -4.80 -4.10 -5.08
CA SER A 242 -4.08 -3.95 -6.35
C SER A 242 -3.22 -5.16 -6.66
N TYR A 243 -3.20 -5.58 -7.92
CA TYR A 243 -2.30 -6.60 -8.46
C TYR A 243 -0.86 -6.08 -8.70
N SER A 244 -0.60 -4.83 -8.38
CA SER A 244 0.72 -4.19 -8.57
C SER A 244 1.85 -4.93 -7.88
N LYS A 245 1.58 -5.62 -6.75
CA LYS A 245 2.60 -6.25 -5.92
C LYS A 245 2.54 -7.77 -5.99
N SER A 246 1.36 -8.36 -5.83
CA SER A 246 1.18 -9.81 -5.89
C SER A 246 1.58 -10.40 -7.25
N LEU A 247 1.16 -9.79 -8.35
CA LEU A 247 1.49 -10.21 -9.71
C LEU A 247 2.66 -9.45 -10.36
N SER A 248 3.32 -8.55 -9.64
CA SER A 248 4.36 -7.66 -10.21
C SER A 248 3.89 -6.87 -11.44
N LEU A 249 2.68 -6.33 -11.39
CA LEU A 249 2.04 -5.57 -12.47
C LEU A 249 1.79 -4.09 -12.12
N PRO A 250 2.77 -3.34 -11.57
CA PRO A 250 2.51 -1.96 -11.16
C PRO A 250 2.22 -1.02 -12.32
N GLY A 251 2.74 -1.30 -13.51
CA GLY A 251 2.53 -0.52 -14.73
C GLY A 251 1.14 -0.69 -15.34
N GLU A 252 0.47 -1.81 -15.08
CA GLU A 252 -0.79 -2.17 -15.73
C GLU A 252 -2.01 -1.52 -15.06
N ARG A 253 -1.84 -0.96 -13.90
CA ARG A 253 -2.87 -0.19 -13.18
C ARG A 253 -4.18 -0.95 -13.05
N ILE A 254 -4.17 -2.09 -12.37
CA ILE A 254 -5.35 -2.94 -12.15
C ILE A 254 -5.51 -3.29 -10.67
N GLY A 255 -6.75 -3.19 -10.18
CA GLY A 255 -7.15 -3.47 -8.81
C GLY A 255 -8.66 -3.49 -8.67
N TYR A 256 -9.14 -3.52 -7.43
CA TYR A 256 -10.57 -3.50 -7.15
C TYR A 256 -10.87 -2.92 -5.76
N ILE A 257 -12.14 -2.56 -5.58
CA ILE A 257 -12.75 -2.27 -4.27
C ILE A 257 -13.74 -3.40 -3.96
N VAL A 258 -13.76 -3.87 -2.70
CA VAL A 258 -14.85 -4.71 -2.18
C VAL A 258 -15.74 -3.86 -1.27
N VAL A 259 -17.05 -3.97 -1.48
CA VAL A 259 -18.10 -3.42 -0.62
C VAL A 259 -18.95 -4.61 -0.13
N PRO A 260 -18.78 -5.07 1.12
CA PRO A 260 -19.51 -6.21 1.67
C PRO A 260 -21.03 -5.95 1.74
N ASP A 261 -21.84 -7.00 1.60
CA ASP A 261 -23.28 -6.91 1.78
C ASP A 261 -23.68 -6.63 3.26
N GLU A 262 -22.83 -7.04 4.20
CA GLU A 262 -22.99 -6.81 5.64
C GLU A 262 -22.76 -5.34 6.04
N MET A 263 -22.17 -4.54 5.17
CA MET A 263 -21.96 -3.09 5.41
C MET A 263 -23.31 -2.39 5.58
N GLU A 264 -23.38 -1.47 6.52
CA GLU A 264 -24.57 -0.62 6.72
C GLU A 264 -24.89 0.13 5.43
N GLU A 265 -26.13 0.02 4.96
CA GLU A 265 -26.60 0.58 3.68
C GLU A 265 -25.71 0.15 2.47
N SER A 266 -25.24 -1.09 2.42
CA SER A 266 -24.27 -1.61 1.43
C SER A 266 -24.57 -1.22 -0.01
N LYS A 267 -25.84 -1.28 -0.43
CA LYS A 267 -26.28 -0.87 -1.79
C LYS A 267 -26.05 0.62 -2.06
N LYS A 268 -26.24 1.44 -1.03
CA LYS A 268 -25.98 2.89 -1.10
C LYS A 268 -24.48 3.16 -1.14
N ALA A 269 -23.71 2.44 -0.32
CA ALA A 269 -22.25 2.50 -0.30
C ALA A 269 -21.67 2.12 -1.67
N TYR A 270 -22.15 1.03 -2.28
CA TYR A 270 -21.74 0.64 -3.62
C TYR A 270 -22.12 1.68 -4.69
N ALA A 271 -23.33 2.22 -4.63
CA ALA A 271 -23.76 3.30 -5.51
C ALA A 271 -22.89 4.57 -5.35
N ALA A 272 -22.48 4.89 -4.12
CA ALA A 272 -21.55 6.00 -3.84
C ALA A 272 -20.16 5.74 -4.44
N VAL A 273 -19.64 4.52 -4.35
CA VAL A 273 -18.38 4.10 -5.01
C VAL A 273 -18.48 4.28 -6.53
N CYS A 274 -19.58 3.85 -7.15
CA CYS A 274 -19.82 4.06 -8.59
C CYS A 274 -19.87 5.54 -8.95
N GLY A 275 -20.56 6.35 -8.15
CA GLY A 275 -20.66 7.81 -8.31
C GLY A 275 -19.30 8.50 -8.19
N ALA A 276 -18.53 8.13 -7.19
CA ALA A 276 -17.18 8.65 -6.96
C ALA A 276 -16.22 8.29 -8.13
N GLY A 277 -16.24 7.04 -8.58
CA GLY A 277 -15.46 6.62 -9.74
C GLY A 277 -15.78 7.43 -11.00
N ARG A 278 -17.08 7.72 -11.22
CA ARG A 278 -17.52 8.57 -12.32
C ARG A 278 -17.03 10.03 -12.17
N VAL A 279 -17.18 10.62 -11.00
CA VAL A 279 -16.74 12.00 -10.72
C VAL A 279 -15.23 12.16 -10.90
N LEU A 280 -14.45 11.16 -10.50
CA LEU A 280 -13.00 11.16 -10.63
C LEU A 280 -12.51 10.84 -12.07
N GLY A 281 -13.42 10.49 -12.97
CA GLY A 281 -13.09 10.19 -14.38
C GLY A 281 -12.53 8.78 -14.61
N TYR A 282 -12.62 7.91 -13.64
CA TYR A 282 -12.25 6.49 -13.78
C TYR A 282 -13.40 5.71 -14.42
N VAL A 283 -13.57 5.87 -15.72
CA VAL A 283 -14.70 5.33 -16.49
C VAL A 283 -14.81 3.82 -16.40
N CYS A 284 -13.69 3.12 -16.58
CA CYS A 284 -13.53 1.68 -16.37
C CYS A 284 -12.04 1.34 -16.22
N ALA A 285 -11.75 0.21 -15.60
CA ALA A 285 -10.39 -0.34 -15.55
C ALA A 285 -9.97 -0.91 -16.92
N PRO A 286 -8.66 -1.08 -17.23
CA PRO A 286 -8.17 -1.60 -18.51
C PRO A 286 -8.77 -2.97 -18.86
N ALA A 287 -9.54 -3.05 -19.95
CA ALA A 287 -10.36 -4.22 -20.29
C ALA A 287 -9.58 -5.54 -20.38
N MET A 288 -8.44 -5.54 -21.07
CA MET A 288 -7.59 -6.72 -21.17
C MET A 288 -7.04 -7.14 -19.80
N PHE A 289 -6.55 -6.18 -18.98
CA PHE A 289 -5.96 -6.51 -17.68
C PHE A 289 -6.98 -6.89 -16.62
N GLN A 290 -8.25 -6.53 -16.76
CA GLN A 290 -9.31 -7.12 -15.94
C GLN A 290 -9.37 -8.63 -16.15
N ARG A 291 -9.32 -9.13 -17.38
CA ARG A 291 -9.36 -10.56 -17.73
C ARG A 291 -8.10 -11.28 -17.29
N VAL A 292 -6.92 -10.70 -17.54
CA VAL A 292 -5.63 -11.22 -17.05
C VAL A 292 -5.63 -11.35 -15.53
N ALA A 293 -6.06 -10.31 -14.81
CA ALA A 293 -6.15 -10.30 -13.36
C ALA A 293 -7.08 -11.42 -12.84
N ALA A 294 -8.27 -11.59 -13.44
CA ALA A 294 -9.20 -12.64 -13.06
C ALA A 294 -8.61 -14.05 -13.28
N ALA A 295 -7.91 -14.26 -14.41
CA ALA A 295 -7.29 -15.55 -14.71
C ALA A 295 -6.12 -15.89 -13.77
N CYS A 296 -5.41 -14.88 -13.26
CA CYS A 296 -4.24 -15.02 -12.39
C CYS A 296 -4.51 -14.70 -10.90
N THR A 297 -5.77 -14.45 -10.53
CA THR A 297 -6.12 -14.18 -9.13
C THR A 297 -5.75 -15.38 -8.24
N GLY A 298 -5.15 -15.10 -7.09
CA GLY A 298 -4.61 -16.12 -6.19
C GLY A 298 -3.17 -16.56 -6.51
N MET A 299 -2.61 -16.15 -7.64
CA MET A 299 -1.19 -16.37 -7.95
C MET A 299 -0.34 -15.22 -7.40
N THR A 300 0.95 -15.49 -7.18
CA THR A 300 1.94 -14.49 -6.79
C THR A 300 3.21 -14.62 -7.62
N SER A 301 3.94 -13.53 -7.79
CA SER A 301 5.36 -13.60 -8.17
C SER A 301 6.14 -14.40 -7.12
N ASP A 302 7.39 -14.77 -7.42
CA ASP A 302 8.20 -15.54 -6.49
C ASP A 302 8.59 -14.67 -5.26
N ILE A 303 7.74 -14.72 -4.23
CA ILE A 303 7.97 -13.99 -2.96
C ILE A 303 9.15 -14.54 -2.15
N SER A 304 9.69 -15.71 -2.49
CA SER A 304 10.87 -16.28 -1.79
C SER A 304 12.10 -15.41 -1.99
N VAL A 305 12.22 -14.72 -3.11
CA VAL A 305 13.27 -13.74 -3.40
C VAL A 305 13.21 -12.58 -2.40
N TYR A 306 12.00 -12.04 -2.15
CA TYR A 306 11.84 -10.96 -1.17
C TYR A 306 12.14 -11.42 0.24
N ARG A 307 11.76 -12.66 0.61
CA ARG A 307 12.10 -13.24 1.91
C ARG A 307 13.61 -13.36 2.08
N LYS A 308 14.32 -13.89 1.07
CA LYS A 308 15.80 -13.98 1.07
C LYS A 308 16.44 -12.60 1.23
N ASN A 309 15.97 -11.61 0.47
CA ASN A 309 16.47 -10.24 0.53
C ASN A 309 16.23 -9.60 1.90
N ARG A 310 15.04 -9.81 2.49
CA ARG A 310 14.71 -9.37 3.85
C ARG A 310 15.70 -9.94 4.86
N ASP A 311 15.85 -11.26 4.87
CA ASP A 311 16.68 -11.94 5.87
C ASP A 311 18.15 -11.49 5.74
N LEU A 312 18.69 -11.48 4.54
CA LEU A 312 20.06 -11.01 4.28
C LEU A 312 20.32 -9.60 4.79
N LEU A 313 19.41 -8.66 4.47
CA LEU A 313 19.59 -7.26 4.84
C LEU A 313 19.31 -7.03 6.33
N TYR A 314 18.25 -7.65 6.87
CA TYR A 314 17.89 -7.55 8.28
C TYR A 314 19.01 -8.06 9.20
N ASP A 315 19.52 -9.26 8.94
CA ASP A 315 20.57 -9.88 9.74
C ASP A 315 21.85 -9.02 9.71
N ALA A 316 22.28 -8.60 8.52
CA ALA A 316 23.46 -7.75 8.37
C ALA A 316 23.32 -6.38 9.07
N LEU A 317 22.19 -5.71 8.94
CA LEU A 317 21.97 -4.41 9.60
C LEU A 317 21.93 -4.57 11.13
N THR A 318 21.28 -5.62 11.63
CA THR A 318 21.22 -5.91 13.07
C THR A 318 22.63 -6.16 13.63
N GLU A 319 23.47 -6.94 12.95
CA GLU A 319 24.88 -7.16 13.32
C GLU A 319 25.69 -5.86 13.31
N MET A 320 25.37 -4.91 12.45
CA MET A 320 26.01 -3.59 12.40
C MET A 320 25.52 -2.63 13.49
N GLY A 321 24.47 -3.00 14.27
CA GLY A 321 23.95 -2.24 15.38
C GLY A 321 22.70 -1.39 15.06
N TYR A 322 22.07 -1.59 13.90
CA TYR A 322 20.77 -0.96 13.62
C TYR A 322 19.65 -1.66 14.40
N PHE A 323 18.78 -0.88 15.02
CA PHE A 323 17.53 -1.40 15.55
C PHE A 323 16.48 -1.45 14.44
N CYS A 324 15.91 -2.62 14.22
CA CYS A 324 14.88 -2.82 13.21
C CYS A 324 13.87 -3.88 13.68
N VAL A 325 12.59 -3.57 13.58
CA VAL A 325 11.53 -4.59 13.71
C VAL A 325 11.59 -5.49 12.47
N LYS A 326 11.66 -6.82 12.66
CA LYS A 326 11.74 -7.75 11.52
C LYS A 326 10.44 -7.71 10.72
N PRO A 327 10.48 -7.38 9.42
CA PRO A 327 9.29 -7.35 8.58
C PRO A 327 8.63 -8.73 8.46
N GLN A 328 7.33 -8.77 8.59
CA GLN A 328 6.52 -9.96 8.43
C GLN A 328 5.90 -10.05 7.03
N GLY A 329 5.89 -8.92 6.29
CA GLY A 329 5.35 -8.85 4.93
C GLY A 329 5.83 -7.60 4.19
N ALA A 330 5.21 -7.32 3.06
CA ALA A 330 5.62 -6.30 2.09
C ALA A 330 7.09 -6.52 1.64
N PHE A 331 7.82 -5.47 1.30
CA PHE A 331 9.24 -5.57 0.94
C PHE A 331 10.04 -4.33 1.39
N TYR A 332 9.77 -3.92 2.64
CA TYR A 332 10.42 -2.78 3.27
C TYR A 332 11.02 -3.16 4.62
N LEU A 333 12.21 -2.64 4.90
CA LEU A 333 12.79 -2.53 6.22
C LEU A 333 12.65 -1.08 6.69
N PHE A 334 12.40 -0.90 7.98
CA PHE A 334 12.21 0.43 8.56
C PHE A 334 13.04 0.58 9.84
N PRO A 335 14.38 0.50 9.74
CA PRO A 335 15.26 0.64 10.89
C PRO A 335 15.27 2.06 11.44
N ARG A 336 15.59 2.16 12.74
CA ARG A 336 15.97 3.43 13.36
C ARG A 336 17.28 3.91 12.76
N ALA A 337 17.36 5.20 12.38
CA ALA A 337 18.60 5.83 11.97
C ALA A 337 19.62 5.82 13.13
N LEU A 338 20.91 5.81 12.84
CA LEU A 338 21.96 5.83 13.86
C LEU A 338 22.18 7.23 14.46
N GLU A 339 21.42 8.22 14.04
CA GLU A 339 21.31 9.54 14.62
C GLU A 339 19.83 9.99 14.66
N ALA A 340 19.52 11.00 15.47
CA ALA A 340 18.14 11.43 15.67
C ALA A 340 17.51 12.05 14.41
N ASP A 341 18.30 12.74 13.59
CA ASP A 341 17.86 13.33 12.33
C ASP A 341 18.04 12.35 11.18
N ALA A 342 16.93 11.71 10.76
CA ALA A 342 16.93 10.76 9.65
C ALA A 342 17.30 11.41 8.30
N ASN A 343 17.02 12.70 8.10
CA ASN A 343 17.41 13.41 6.89
C ASN A 343 18.94 13.58 6.83
N ALA A 344 19.56 14.01 7.93
CA ALA A 344 21.02 14.10 8.03
C ALA A 344 21.68 12.73 7.84
N PHE A 345 21.09 11.67 8.42
CA PHE A 345 21.56 10.30 8.21
C PHE A 345 21.49 9.90 6.73
N CYS A 346 20.39 10.17 6.03
CA CYS A 346 20.25 9.85 4.60
C CYS A 346 21.23 10.64 3.73
N GLU A 347 21.53 11.91 4.08
CA GLU A 347 22.57 12.68 3.39
C GLU A 347 23.98 12.10 3.57
N LYS A 348 24.30 11.59 4.76
CA LYS A 348 25.59 10.86 4.98
C LYS A 348 25.60 9.53 4.21
N ALA A 349 24.47 8.83 4.14
CA ALA A 349 24.36 7.59 3.38
C ALA A 349 24.69 7.79 1.89
N LYS A 350 24.32 8.93 1.29
CA LYS A 350 24.66 9.29 -0.10
C LYS A 350 26.17 9.37 -0.37
N GLN A 351 26.99 9.61 0.67
CA GLN A 351 28.45 9.60 0.51
C GLN A 351 29.01 8.21 0.18
N PHE A 352 28.21 7.17 0.47
CA PHE A 352 28.52 5.78 0.17
C PHE A 352 27.60 5.23 -0.94
N ASP A 353 26.98 6.13 -1.73
CA ASP A 353 26.05 5.80 -2.80
C ASP A 353 24.84 4.96 -2.35
N LEU A 354 24.48 5.02 -1.05
CA LEU A 354 23.27 4.46 -0.47
C LEU A 354 22.13 5.46 -0.54
N LEU A 355 21.03 5.11 -1.21
CA LEU A 355 19.85 5.94 -1.35
C LEU A 355 18.72 5.38 -0.49
N LEU A 356 18.49 6.01 0.66
CA LEU A 356 17.51 5.65 1.68
C LEU A 356 16.46 6.74 1.79
N VAL A 357 15.25 6.43 2.27
CA VAL A 357 14.18 7.41 2.41
C VAL A 357 13.97 7.72 3.90
N PRO A 358 14.10 8.99 4.34
CA PRO A 358 13.84 9.36 5.73
C PRO A 358 12.38 9.11 6.13
N GLY A 359 12.17 8.79 7.40
CA GLY A 359 10.86 8.41 7.95
C GLY A 359 9.90 9.55 8.21
N ASP A 360 10.35 10.79 8.04
CA ASP A 360 9.59 12.00 8.38
C ASP A 360 8.28 12.09 7.58
N ASP A 361 8.33 11.89 6.27
CA ASP A 361 7.13 11.90 5.42
C ASP A 361 6.15 10.75 5.76
N PHE A 362 6.64 9.67 6.39
CA PHE A 362 5.81 8.55 6.87
C PHE A 362 5.25 8.79 8.28
N GLY A 363 5.46 10.00 8.85
CA GLY A 363 5.03 10.34 10.21
C GLY A 363 5.84 9.67 11.33
N CYS A 364 7.05 9.19 11.03
CA CYS A 364 7.91 8.50 11.99
C CYS A 364 9.37 8.98 11.88
N PRO A 365 9.67 10.20 12.35
CA PRO A 365 11.03 10.75 12.31
C PRO A 365 12.02 9.85 13.06
N GLY A 366 13.29 9.97 12.71
CA GLY A 366 14.37 9.14 13.29
C GLY A 366 14.43 7.70 12.74
N HIS A 367 13.63 7.35 11.74
CA HIS A 367 13.67 6.08 11.03
C HIS A 367 13.96 6.29 9.54
N VAL A 368 14.35 5.21 8.86
CA VAL A 368 14.58 5.24 7.40
C VAL A 368 13.92 4.05 6.72
N ARG A 369 13.30 4.27 5.57
CA ARG A 369 12.76 3.18 4.76
C ARG A 369 13.81 2.66 3.78
N ILE A 370 13.96 1.34 3.75
CA ILE A 370 14.82 0.60 2.84
C ILE A 370 13.94 -0.40 2.07
N SER A 371 13.77 -0.18 0.78
CA SER A 371 12.99 -1.06 -0.09
C SER A 371 13.87 -2.19 -0.60
N TYR A 372 13.64 -3.43 -0.14
CA TYR A 372 14.47 -4.59 -0.55
C TYR A 372 13.91 -5.38 -1.75
N CYS A 373 12.96 -4.81 -2.49
CA CYS A 373 12.52 -5.35 -3.79
C CYS A 373 13.52 -4.98 -4.91
N VAL A 374 14.76 -5.35 -4.72
CA VAL A 374 15.91 -5.14 -5.61
C VAL A 374 16.61 -6.47 -5.88
N GLN A 375 17.57 -6.49 -6.81
CA GLN A 375 18.37 -7.70 -7.05
C GLN A 375 19.18 -8.08 -5.80
N THR A 376 19.22 -9.36 -5.47
CA THR A 376 19.94 -9.87 -4.27
C THR A 376 21.42 -9.46 -4.30
N GLU A 377 22.05 -9.51 -5.48
CA GLU A 377 23.45 -9.12 -5.68
C GLU A 377 23.70 -7.64 -5.38
N MET A 378 22.68 -6.77 -5.57
CA MET A 378 22.79 -5.37 -5.18
C MET A 378 22.82 -5.24 -3.65
N ILE A 379 22.01 -6.00 -2.93
CA ILE A 379 22.03 -6.04 -1.46
C ILE A 379 23.40 -6.50 -0.97
N GLU A 380 23.89 -7.63 -1.47
CA GLU A 380 25.21 -8.20 -1.09
C GLU A 380 26.34 -7.16 -1.25
N ARG A 381 26.36 -6.45 -2.37
CA ARG A 381 27.36 -5.40 -2.64
C ARG A 381 27.18 -4.17 -1.75
N SER A 382 25.97 -3.83 -1.35
CA SER A 382 25.65 -2.67 -0.51
C SER A 382 26.09 -2.83 0.95
N LEU A 383 26.28 -4.06 1.45
CA LEU A 383 26.59 -4.32 2.86
C LEU A 383 27.87 -3.62 3.32
N GLY A 384 28.88 -3.54 2.43
CA GLY A 384 30.11 -2.78 2.71
C GLY A 384 29.87 -1.28 2.88
N ALA A 385 28.93 -0.71 2.15
CA ALA A 385 28.54 0.69 2.27
C ALA A 385 27.76 0.96 3.57
N PHE A 386 26.82 0.08 3.94
CA PHE A 386 26.12 0.14 5.24
C PHE A 386 27.10 0.04 6.43
N LYS A 387 28.09 -0.83 6.33
CA LYS A 387 29.12 -0.95 7.36
C LYS A 387 29.92 0.34 7.53
N LYS A 388 30.40 0.95 6.43
CA LYS A 388 31.10 2.23 6.47
C LYS A 388 30.23 3.35 7.04
N LEU A 389 28.95 3.39 6.68
CA LEU A 389 28.00 4.35 7.24
C LEU A 389 27.86 4.15 8.75
N ALA A 390 27.73 2.92 9.23
CA ALA A 390 27.64 2.61 10.67
C ALA A 390 28.90 2.98 11.44
N GLU A 391 30.09 2.87 10.81
CA GLU A 391 31.38 3.24 11.43
C GLU A 391 31.49 4.74 11.73
N LEU A 392 30.69 5.61 11.07
CA LEU A 392 30.66 7.06 11.40
C LEU A 392 30.05 7.34 12.77
N TYR A 393 29.38 6.37 13.40
CA TYR A 393 28.63 6.52 14.65
C TYR A 393 29.23 5.68 15.81
N LYS A 394 30.39 5.08 15.60
CA LYS A 394 31.18 4.38 16.62
C LYS A 394 32.30 5.26 17.15
#